data_aa0b6f1a1ad3c80f7d5e736db26b9899
#
_entry.id   aa0b6f1a1ad3c80f7d5e736db26b9899
#
_cell.length_a   1.000
_cell.length_b   1.000
_cell.length_c   1.000
_cell.angle_alpha   90.00
_cell.angle_beta   90.00
_cell.angle_gamma   90.00
#
_symmetry.space_group_name_H-M   'P 1'
#
loop_
_entity.id
_entity.type
_entity.pdbx_description
1 polymer ?
#
loop_
_entity_poly.entity_id
_entity_poly.type
_entity_poly.pdbx_seq_one_letter_code
_entity_poly.pdbx_strand_id
1 'polypeptide(L)'
;SLRLKTYRFALNTLKTVGLTTQADQLRGWYTERYGSPDYKAATGTLRETFVKVVNEDLRDYASRVKVPTLLFWGDQDMDTPLSQGKLLEQLIPDAGLVIWEGAGHYSYLERLADTARGMDHFLK
;
A
#
# COMPACT_ATOMS: atom_id res chain seq x y z
N SER A 1 8.44 -8.26 1.34
CA SER A 1 9.77 -8.46 0.73
C SER A 1 10.71 -9.14 1.72
N LEU A 2 11.76 -9.81 1.24
CA LEU A 2 12.77 -10.49 2.08
C LEU A 2 13.42 -9.49 3.06
N ARG A 3 13.72 -8.26 2.62
CA ARG A 3 14.24 -7.18 3.47
C ARG A 3 13.39 -6.89 4.70
N LEU A 4 12.07 -6.84 4.55
CA LEU A 4 11.18 -6.57 5.67
C LEU A 4 11.15 -7.74 6.65
N LYS A 5 11.23 -8.97 6.15
CA LYS A 5 11.29 -10.16 7.01
C LYS A 5 12.59 -10.20 7.84
N THR A 6 13.73 -9.95 7.21
CA THR A 6 15.04 -9.89 7.91
C THR A 6 15.09 -8.75 8.92
N TYR A 7 14.58 -7.56 8.57
CA TYR A 7 14.47 -6.43 9.49
C TYR A 7 13.60 -6.78 10.71
N ARG A 8 12.39 -7.33 10.50
CA ARG A 8 11.49 -7.74 11.60
C ARG A 8 12.12 -8.80 12.50
N PHE A 9 12.80 -9.78 11.92
CA PHE A 9 13.51 -10.80 12.67
C PHE A 9 14.60 -10.16 13.54
N ALA A 10 15.49 -9.36 12.98
CA ALA A 10 16.57 -8.67 13.72
C ALA A 10 16.01 -7.77 14.84
N LEU A 11 14.96 -7.01 14.56
CA LEU A 11 14.31 -6.13 15.53
C LEU A 11 13.73 -6.93 16.71
N ASN A 12 13.04 -8.04 16.43
CA ASN A 12 12.47 -8.90 17.46
C ASN A 12 13.55 -9.55 18.30
N THR A 13 14.62 -10.06 17.68
CA THR A 13 15.76 -10.64 18.39
C THR A 13 16.40 -9.64 19.36
N LEU A 14 16.68 -8.40 18.90
CA LEU A 14 17.24 -7.35 19.75
C LEU A 14 16.32 -7.04 20.95
N LYS A 15 15.01 -6.97 20.74
CA LYS A 15 14.05 -6.75 21.82
C LYS A 15 14.00 -7.91 22.81
N THR A 16 14.00 -9.16 22.32
CA THR A 16 13.93 -10.35 23.16
C THR A 16 15.16 -10.49 24.08
N VAL A 17 16.34 -10.10 23.61
CA VAL A 17 17.56 -10.12 24.42
C VAL A 17 17.80 -8.83 25.24
N GLY A 18 16.81 -7.93 25.29
CA GLY A 18 16.86 -6.71 26.10
C GLY A 18 17.70 -5.56 25.53
N LEU A 19 18.15 -5.68 24.27
CA LEU A 19 18.95 -4.65 23.59
C LEU A 19 18.05 -3.56 22.97
N THR A 20 17.29 -2.85 23.81
CA THR A 20 16.26 -1.89 23.37
C THR A 20 16.84 -0.70 22.62
N THR A 21 17.96 -0.15 23.07
CA THR A 21 18.65 0.98 22.41
C THR A 21 19.06 0.60 20.96
N GLN A 22 19.63 -0.57 20.77
CA GLN A 22 20.04 -1.09 19.46
C GLN A 22 18.82 -1.37 18.57
N ALA A 23 17.72 -1.86 19.17
CA ALA A 23 16.46 -2.04 18.46
C ALA A 23 15.89 -0.70 17.97
N ASP A 24 15.95 0.35 18.77
CA ASP A 24 15.49 1.69 18.42
C ASP A 24 16.39 2.35 17.36
N GLN A 25 17.71 2.16 17.44
CA GLN A 25 18.64 2.60 16.40
C GLN A 25 18.37 1.89 15.06
N LEU A 26 18.16 0.57 15.07
CA LEU A 26 17.81 -0.18 13.87
C LEU A 26 16.47 0.28 13.28
N ARG A 27 15.49 0.55 14.13
CA ARG A 27 14.21 1.11 13.71
C ARG A 27 14.37 2.47 13.06
N GLY A 28 15.12 3.38 13.69
CA GLY A 28 15.42 4.72 13.18
C GLY A 28 16.08 4.66 11.80
N TRP A 29 17.15 3.88 11.69
CA TRP A 29 17.84 3.68 10.42
C TRP A 29 16.94 3.12 9.31
N TYR A 30 16.13 2.10 9.63
CA TYR A 30 15.21 1.50 8.65
C TYR A 30 14.13 2.48 8.20
N THR A 31 13.56 3.24 9.16
CA THR A 31 12.57 4.28 8.87
C THR A 31 13.16 5.37 8.00
N GLU A 32 14.37 5.84 8.31
CA GLU A 32 15.04 6.88 7.51
C GLU A 32 15.33 6.41 6.08
N ARG A 33 15.71 5.15 5.92
CA ARG A 33 16.10 4.61 4.63
C ARG A 33 14.93 4.19 3.75
N TYR A 34 13.82 3.70 4.35
CA TYR A 34 12.70 3.06 3.64
C TYR A 34 11.32 3.57 4.04
N GLY A 35 11.21 4.45 5.00
CA GLY A 35 9.92 5.03 5.41
C GLY A 35 9.42 6.05 4.39
N SER A 36 8.11 6.05 4.14
CA SER A 36 7.48 7.09 3.31
C SER A 36 7.62 8.47 3.98
N PRO A 37 7.56 9.57 3.20
CA PRO A 37 7.58 10.93 3.76
C PRO A 37 6.54 11.12 4.87
N ASP A 38 5.32 10.62 4.65
CA ASP A 38 4.22 10.73 5.62
C ASP A 38 4.51 9.96 6.92
N TYR A 39 5.09 8.76 6.81
CA TYR A 39 5.50 7.98 7.98
C TYR A 39 6.62 8.67 8.77
N LYS A 40 7.56 9.31 8.09
CA LYS A 40 8.64 10.08 8.71
C LYS A 40 8.11 11.31 9.44
N ALA A 41 7.17 12.02 8.83
CA ALA A 41 6.55 13.22 9.40
C ALA A 41 5.60 12.90 10.57
N ALA A 42 4.97 11.72 10.58
CA ALA A 42 4.05 11.33 11.64
C ALA A 42 4.76 11.07 12.98
N THR A 43 4.23 11.63 14.07
CA THR A 43 4.74 11.45 15.44
C THR A 43 3.62 11.06 16.41
N GLY A 44 3.97 10.49 17.57
CA GLY A 44 3.00 10.16 18.62
C GLY A 44 1.81 9.34 18.11
N THR A 45 0.62 9.70 18.52
CA THR A 45 -0.65 9.03 18.18
C THR A 45 -0.88 8.97 16.66
N LEU A 46 -0.46 10.00 15.92
CA LEU A 46 -0.59 9.99 14.44
C LEU A 46 0.22 8.84 13.82
N ARG A 47 1.46 8.61 14.30
CA ARG A 47 2.28 7.49 13.84
C ARG A 47 1.67 6.12 14.20
N GLU A 48 1.13 6.00 15.40
CA GLU A 48 0.46 4.76 15.84
C GLU A 48 -0.76 4.46 14.97
N THR A 49 -1.59 5.46 14.72
CA THR A 49 -2.75 5.35 13.82
C THR A 49 -2.33 4.99 12.40
N PHE A 50 -1.32 5.67 11.86
CA PHE A 50 -0.78 5.38 10.53
C PHE A 50 -0.32 3.92 10.41
N VAL A 51 0.45 3.42 11.38
CA VAL A 51 0.92 2.02 11.40
C VAL A 51 -0.25 1.05 11.47
N LYS A 52 -1.27 1.35 12.24
CA LYS A 52 -2.48 0.52 12.36
C LYS A 52 -3.22 0.45 11.02
N VAL A 53 -3.50 1.59 10.40
CA VAL A 53 -4.22 1.69 9.13
C VAL A 53 -3.47 0.98 7.99
N VAL A 54 -2.16 1.23 7.85
CA VAL A 54 -1.35 0.63 6.77
C VAL A 54 -1.19 -0.89 6.92
N ASN A 55 -1.26 -1.41 8.15
CA ASN A 55 -1.15 -2.85 8.41
C ASN A 55 -2.50 -3.56 8.52
N GLU A 56 -3.62 -2.85 8.40
CA GLU A 56 -4.94 -3.46 8.41
C GLU A 56 -5.15 -4.33 7.17
N ASP A 57 -5.63 -5.55 7.38
CA ASP A 57 -5.97 -6.45 6.27
C ASP A 57 -7.41 -6.22 5.84
N LEU A 58 -7.58 -5.57 4.69
CA LEU A 58 -8.89 -5.20 4.16
C LEU A 58 -9.48 -6.23 3.17
N ARG A 59 -8.85 -7.40 2.99
CA ARG A 59 -9.31 -8.42 2.02
C ARG A 59 -10.72 -8.89 2.30
N ASP A 60 -11.07 -9.08 3.58
CA ASP A 60 -12.43 -9.47 3.97
C ASP A 60 -13.47 -8.38 3.68
N TYR A 61 -13.07 -7.12 3.70
CA TYR A 61 -13.94 -6.01 3.32
C TYR A 61 -14.13 -5.93 1.81
N ALA A 62 -13.06 -6.16 1.04
CA ALA A 62 -13.12 -6.20 -0.42
C ALA A 62 -14.11 -7.25 -0.91
N SER A 63 -14.13 -8.45 -0.33
CA SER A 63 -15.07 -9.53 -0.68
C SER A 63 -16.55 -9.21 -0.40
N ARG A 64 -16.83 -8.19 0.42
CA ARG A 64 -18.18 -7.73 0.78
C ARG A 64 -18.69 -6.56 -0.06
N VAL A 65 -17.89 -6.01 -0.94
CA VAL A 65 -18.32 -4.98 -1.88
C VAL A 65 -19.36 -5.58 -2.82
N LYS A 66 -20.55 -4.97 -2.89
CA LYS A 66 -21.70 -5.49 -3.65
C LYS A 66 -22.10 -4.61 -4.82
N VAL A 67 -21.36 -3.56 -5.07
CA VAL A 67 -21.62 -2.61 -6.15
C VAL A 67 -20.58 -2.81 -7.25
N PRO A 68 -20.96 -2.54 -8.53
CA PRO A 68 -19.99 -2.53 -9.61
C PRO A 68 -18.79 -1.63 -9.26
N THR A 69 -17.59 -2.10 -9.49
CA THR A 69 -16.36 -1.43 -9.08
C THR A 69 -15.38 -1.35 -10.25
N LEU A 70 -14.92 -0.15 -10.58
CA LEU A 70 -13.87 0.06 -11.57
C LEU A 70 -12.57 0.46 -10.89
N LEU A 71 -11.51 -0.31 -11.14
CA LEU A 71 -10.18 -0.09 -10.61
C LEU A 71 -9.26 0.47 -11.70
N PHE A 72 -8.55 1.56 -11.43
CA PHE A 72 -7.48 2.06 -12.28
C PHE A 72 -6.14 1.86 -11.62
N TRP A 73 -5.17 1.30 -12.34
CA TRP A 73 -3.87 0.97 -11.77
C TRP A 73 -2.73 1.24 -12.74
N GLY A 74 -1.64 1.83 -12.26
CA GLY A 74 -0.39 1.94 -13.01
C GLY A 74 0.46 0.66 -12.88
N ASP A 75 1.03 0.18 -13.98
CA ASP A 75 1.90 -1.00 -13.94
C ASP A 75 3.28 -0.72 -13.35
N GLN A 76 3.68 0.58 -13.28
CA GLN A 76 4.92 1.05 -12.66
C GLN A 76 4.71 1.59 -11.23
N ASP A 77 3.57 1.31 -10.61
CA ASP A 77 3.31 1.72 -9.23
C ASP A 77 4.23 0.97 -8.26
N MET A 78 5.14 1.71 -7.64
CA MET A 78 6.11 1.18 -6.67
C MET A 78 5.61 1.23 -5.23
N ASP A 79 4.57 2.03 -4.95
CA ASP A 79 3.97 2.17 -3.62
C ASP A 79 2.91 1.07 -3.39
N THR A 80 2.00 0.89 -4.34
CA THR A 80 1.02 -0.18 -4.37
C THR A 80 1.18 -1.02 -5.64
N PRO A 81 1.97 -2.09 -5.61
CA PRO A 81 2.27 -2.88 -6.79
C PRO A 81 1.01 -3.43 -7.49
N LEU A 82 1.05 -3.53 -8.81
CA LEU A 82 -0.07 -4.03 -9.66
C LEU A 82 -0.68 -5.36 -9.16
N SER A 83 0.12 -6.20 -8.48
CA SER A 83 -0.39 -7.43 -7.86
C SER A 83 -1.50 -7.19 -6.83
N GLN A 84 -1.53 -6.02 -6.19
CA GLN A 84 -2.62 -5.65 -5.26
C GLN A 84 -3.89 -5.29 -6.03
N GLY A 85 -3.78 -4.56 -7.14
CA GLY A 85 -4.91 -4.28 -8.03
C GLY A 85 -5.55 -5.55 -8.56
N LYS A 86 -4.73 -6.50 -9.04
CA LYS A 86 -5.19 -7.82 -9.48
C LYS A 86 -5.85 -8.64 -8.36
N LEU A 87 -5.33 -8.53 -7.13
CA LEU A 87 -5.94 -9.17 -5.98
C LEU A 87 -7.31 -8.57 -5.65
N LEU A 88 -7.44 -7.24 -5.68
CA LEU A 88 -8.73 -6.57 -5.46
C LEU A 88 -9.76 -6.96 -6.52
N GLU A 89 -9.38 -7.00 -7.80
CA GLU A 89 -10.24 -7.48 -8.88
C GLU A 89 -10.75 -8.91 -8.65
N GLN A 90 -9.91 -9.79 -8.11
CA GLN A 90 -10.32 -11.16 -7.77
C GLN A 90 -11.23 -11.25 -6.54
N LEU A 91 -11.04 -10.34 -5.57
CA LEU A 91 -11.77 -10.37 -4.30
C LEU A 91 -13.14 -9.68 -4.39
N ILE A 92 -13.26 -8.60 -5.16
CA ILE A 92 -14.50 -7.85 -5.33
C ILE A 92 -15.35 -8.57 -6.39
N PRO A 93 -16.57 -9.02 -6.05
CA PRO A 93 -17.37 -9.87 -6.94
C PRO A 93 -17.70 -9.28 -8.32
N ASP A 94 -17.87 -7.96 -8.38
CA ASP A 94 -18.19 -7.23 -9.62
C ASP A 94 -17.17 -6.09 -9.80
N ALA A 95 -15.93 -6.47 -10.10
CA ALA A 95 -14.83 -5.52 -10.35
C ALA A 95 -14.22 -5.70 -11.72
N GLY A 96 -13.86 -4.58 -12.34
CA GLY A 96 -13.02 -4.53 -13.54
C GLY A 96 -11.75 -3.74 -13.27
N LEU A 97 -10.59 -4.24 -13.74
CA LEU A 97 -9.31 -3.60 -13.59
C LEU A 97 -8.79 -3.06 -14.92
N VAL A 98 -8.59 -1.76 -14.98
CA VAL A 98 -7.92 -1.07 -16.10
C VAL A 98 -6.47 -0.80 -15.70
N ILE A 99 -5.53 -1.31 -16.49
CA ILE A 99 -4.10 -1.15 -16.25
C ILE A 99 -3.57 -0.08 -17.21
N TRP A 100 -2.94 0.96 -16.65
CA TRP A 100 -2.28 2.00 -17.41
C TRP A 100 -0.79 1.68 -17.55
N GLU A 101 -0.38 1.29 -18.77
CA GLU A 101 1.02 1.00 -19.08
C GLU A 101 1.91 2.24 -18.92
N GLY A 102 3.05 2.10 -18.26
CA GLY A 102 4.02 3.13 -17.98
C GLY A 102 3.59 4.15 -16.92
N ALA A 103 2.42 3.99 -16.30
CA ALA A 103 1.93 4.90 -15.27
C ALA A 103 2.34 4.43 -13.86
N GLY A 104 2.61 5.40 -12.98
CA GLY A 104 2.96 5.20 -11.58
C GLY A 104 1.76 5.22 -10.64
N HIS A 105 2.00 5.66 -9.39
CA HIS A 105 1.00 5.68 -8.33
C HIS A 105 -0.18 6.63 -8.62
N TYR A 106 0.07 7.72 -9.31
CA TYR A 106 -0.97 8.68 -9.71
C TYR A 106 -1.46 8.44 -11.13
N SER A 107 -1.67 7.18 -11.50
CA SER A 107 -2.02 6.73 -12.84
C SER A 107 -3.22 7.49 -13.43
N TYR A 108 -4.21 7.83 -12.62
CA TYR A 108 -5.39 8.62 -13.01
C TYR A 108 -5.06 10.05 -13.45
N LEU A 109 -4.01 10.67 -12.92
CA LEU A 109 -3.50 11.98 -13.35
C LEU A 109 -2.62 11.86 -14.58
N GLU A 110 -1.76 10.86 -14.62
CA GLU A 110 -0.84 10.60 -15.73
C GLU A 110 -1.58 10.21 -17.02
N ARG A 111 -2.78 9.61 -16.86
CA ARG A 111 -3.69 9.21 -17.96
C ARG A 111 -5.06 9.86 -17.83
N LEU A 112 -5.11 11.14 -17.52
CA LEU A 112 -6.34 11.87 -17.16
C LEU A 112 -7.47 11.73 -18.20
N ALA A 113 -7.16 11.89 -19.49
CA ALA A 113 -8.16 11.80 -20.56
C ALA A 113 -8.72 10.35 -20.71
N ASP A 114 -7.87 9.35 -20.56
CA ASP A 114 -8.25 7.94 -20.62
C ASP A 114 -9.08 7.55 -19.40
N THR A 115 -8.67 8.01 -18.23
CA THR A 115 -9.39 7.82 -16.98
C THR A 115 -10.80 8.45 -17.06
N ALA A 116 -10.90 9.68 -17.53
CA ALA A 116 -12.20 10.35 -17.71
C ALA A 116 -13.11 9.57 -18.66
N ARG A 117 -12.59 9.07 -19.78
CA ARG A 117 -13.37 8.24 -20.72
C ARG A 117 -13.81 6.91 -20.08
N GLY A 118 -12.92 6.26 -19.34
CA GLY A 118 -13.24 5.03 -18.62
C GLY A 118 -14.35 5.23 -17.58
N MET A 119 -14.27 6.32 -16.82
CA MET A 119 -15.31 6.69 -15.86
C MET A 119 -16.66 7.00 -16.54
N ASP A 120 -16.66 7.79 -17.63
CA ASP A 120 -17.85 8.12 -18.39
C ASP A 120 -18.54 6.87 -18.98
N HIS A 121 -17.74 5.90 -19.44
CA HIS A 121 -18.26 4.62 -19.91
C HIS A 121 -18.85 3.75 -18.79
N PHE A 122 -18.18 3.71 -17.65
CA PHE A 122 -18.61 2.92 -16.50
C PHE A 122 -19.88 3.43 -15.82
N LEU A 123 -20.13 4.75 -15.86
CA LEU A 123 -21.27 5.41 -15.20
C LEU A 123 -22.53 5.45 -16.08
N LYS A 124 -22.49 4.96 -17.31
CA LYS A 124 -23.66 4.87 -18.22
C LYS A 124 -24.37 3.56 -18.10
#